data_626ffa7237fa9d5bd7218f0f8e8910a4
#
_entry.id   626ffa7237fa9d5bd7218f0f8e8910a4
#
_cell.length_a   1.000
_cell.length_b   1.000
_cell.length_c   1.000
_cell.angle_alpha   90.00
_cell.angle_beta   90.00
_cell.angle_gamma   90.00
#
_symmetry.space_group_name_H-M   'P 1'
#
loop_
_entity.id
_entity.type
_entity.pdbx_description
1 polymer ?
#
loop_
_entity_poly.entity_id
_entity_poly.type
_entity_poly.pdbx_seq_one_letter_code
_entity_poly.pdbx_strand_id
1 'polypeptide(L)'
;MFAGIATHPWAYPALEVVHILGIALLLGNLVLLELRVFGLGPALPVADLARLGLSLAAVGFTAAAASGLLMFATQPADLLANRAFTLKMLLLFAAGSNAAFFHLRGSLQRLDATARGTMMVSTLLWVGIVACGRWIAY
;
A
#
# COMPACT_ATOMS: atom_id res chain seq x y z
N MET A 1 -10.79 23.85 9.16
CA MET A 1 -9.53 23.39 8.53
C MET A 1 -9.80 22.49 7.33
N PHE A 2 -10.50 21.38 7.51
CA PHE A 2 -10.74 20.46 6.39
C PHE A 2 -11.70 20.99 5.34
N ALA A 3 -12.64 21.85 5.72
CA ALA A 3 -13.51 22.53 4.77
C ALA A 3 -12.72 23.40 3.80
N GLY A 4 -11.62 24.03 4.26
CA GLY A 4 -10.72 24.80 3.40
C GLY A 4 -10.02 23.93 2.37
N ILE A 5 -9.65 22.68 2.74
CA ILE A 5 -9.04 21.73 1.82
C ILE A 5 -10.06 21.33 0.74
N ALA A 6 -11.30 21.02 1.13
CA ALA A 6 -12.35 20.62 0.22
C ALA A 6 -12.70 21.70 -0.80
N THR A 7 -12.64 22.97 -0.41
CA THR A 7 -13.02 24.10 -1.25
C THR A 7 -11.86 24.71 -2.03
N HIS A 8 -10.61 24.42 -1.63
CA HIS A 8 -9.43 24.97 -2.30
C HIS A 8 -9.20 24.23 -3.63
N PRO A 9 -9.08 24.95 -4.76
CA PRO A 9 -9.04 24.29 -6.09
C PRO A 9 -7.82 23.39 -6.31
N TRP A 10 -6.72 23.63 -5.61
CA TRP A 10 -5.48 22.87 -5.78
C TRP A 10 -5.20 21.88 -4.66
N ALA A 11 -5.88 22.01 -3.50
CA ALA A 11 -5.55 21.24 -2.31
C ALA A 11 -5.90 19.75 -2.48
N TYR A 12 -7.10 19.44 -2.94
CA TYR A 12 -7.52 18.05 -3.11
C TYR A 12 -6.72 17.35 -4.22
N PRO A 13 -6.56 17.96 -5.42
CA PRO A 13 -5.68 17.37 -6.44
C PRO A 13 -4.25 17.15 -5.96
N ALA A 14 -3.70 18.06 -5.15
CA ALA A 14 -2.36 17.88 -4.58
C ALA A 14 -2.29 16.66 -3.66
N LEU A 15 -3.33 16.46 -2.83
CA LEU A 15 -3.42 15.27 -1.97
C LEU A 15 -3.51 13.99 -2.79
N GLU A 16 -4.25 14.02 -3.90
CA GLU A 16 -4.34 12.86 -4.81
C GLU A 16 -2.97 12.52 -5.41
N VAL A 17 -2.18 13.54 -5.80
CA VAL A 17 -0.82 13.34 -6.32
C VAL A 17 0.07 12.69 -5.28
N VAL A 18 0.07 13.21 -4.05
CA VAL A 18 0.85 12.65 -2.95
C VAL A 18 0.43 11.20 -2.69
N HIS A 19 -0.86 10.94 -2.71
CA HIS A 19 -1.41 9.61 -2.49
C HIS A 19 -0.95 8.62 -3.57
N ILE A 20 -1.04 9.02 -4.84
CA ILE A 20 -0.61 8.20 -5.97
C ILE A 20 0.90 7.91 -5.90
N LEU A 21 1.71 8.95 -5.63
CA LEU A 21 3.16 8.77 -5.52
C LEU A 21 3.52 7.86 -4.34
N GLY A 22 2.81 8.00 -3.22
CA GLY A 22 3.00 7.12 -2.07
C GLY A 22 2.68 5.67 -2.39
N ILE A 23 1.57 5.42 -3.07
CA ILE A 23 1.16 4.09 -3.51
C ILE A 23 2.18 3.52 -4.49
N ALA A 24 2.65 4.31 -5.44
CA ALA A 24 3.63 3.86 -6.43
C ALA A 24 4.94 3.44 -5.76
N LEU A 25 5.40 4.23 -4.80
CA LEU A 25 6.62 3.93 -4.07
C LEU A 25 6.46 2.65 -3.22
N LEU A 26 5.34 2.51 -2.53
CA LEU A 26 5.03 1.32 -1.74
C LEU A 26 4.96 0.08 -2.63
N LEU A 27 4.12 0.12 -3.65
CA LEU A 27 3.84 -1.05 -4.48
C LEU A 27 5.06 -1.44 -5.32
N GLY A 28 5.77 -0.48 -5.88
CA GLY A 28 6.97 -0.74 -6.66
C GLY A 28 8.05 -1.45 -5.86
N ASN A 29 8.27 -1.03 -4.62
CA ASN A 29 9.27 -1.67 -3.76
C ASN A 29 8.82 -3.06 -3.30
N LEU A 30 7.52 -3.26 -3.04
CA LEU A 30 7.00 -4.57 -2.68
C LEU A 30 7.12 -5.55 -3.84
N VAL A 31 6.82 -5.13 -5.06
CA VAL A 31 6.95 -5.97 -6.26
C VAL A 31 8.42 -6.33 -6.50
N LEU A 32 9.32 -5.36 -6.34
CA LEU A 32 10.75 -5.61 -6.50
C LEU A 32 11.25 -6.69 -5.52
N LEU A 33 10.86 -6.56 -4.26
CA LEU A 33 11.22 -7.54 -3.23
C LEU A 33 10.59 -8.90 -3.52
N GLU A 34 9.34 -8.93 -3.96
CA GLU A 34 8.63 -10.15 -4.34
C GLU A 34 9.38 -10.89 -5.45
N LEU A 35 9.78 -10.18 -6.50
CA LEU A 35 10.53 -10.79 -7.60
C LEU A 35 11.83 -11.41 -7.10
N ARG A 36 12.52 -10.74 -6.17
CA ARG A 36 13.75 -11.31 -5.59
C ARG A 36 13.46 -12.55 -4.75
N VAL A 37 12.36 -12.57 -4.00
CA VAL A 37 11.95 -13.73 -3.20
C VAL A 37 11.64 -14.92 -4.12
N PHE A 38 11.10 -14.67 -5.31
CA PHE A 38 10.84 -15.70 -6.32
C PHE A 38 12.11 -16.18 -7.03
N GLY A 39 13.25 -15.57 -6.75
CA GLY A 39 14.54 -16.02 -7.31
C GLY A 39 15.08 -15.17 -8.43
N LEU A 40 14.39 -14.09 -8.83
CA LEU A 40 14.91 -13.15 -9.81
C LEU A 40 16.00 -12.27 -9.20
N GLY A 41 17.00 -11.90 -9.98
CA GLY A 41 18.11 -11.09 -9.51
C GLY A 41 18.92 -11.75 -8.41
N PRO A 42 19.40 -13.02 -8.60
CA PRO A 42 20.02 -13.77 -7.51
C PRO A 42 21.31 -13.15 -6.98
N ALA A 43 21.92 -12.23 -7.73
CA ALA A 43 23.11 -11.50 -7.28
C ALA A 43 22.78 -10.43 -6.24
N LEU A 44 21.52 -10.04 -6.08
CA LEU A 44 21.10 -9.02 -5.13
C LEU A 44 20.87 -9.68 -3.76
N PRO A 45 21.58 -9.24 -2.70
CA PRO A 45 21.34 -9.78 -1.35
C PRO A 45 19.94 -9.43 -0.88
N VAL A 46 19.18 -10.44 -0.45
CA VAL A 46 17.79 -10.24 0.01
C VAL A 46 17.75 -9.28 1.19
N ALA A 47 18.66 -9.44 2.16
CA ALA A 47 18.67 -8.60 3.36
C ALA A 47 18.87 -7.12 3.04
N ASP A 48 19.81 -6.80 2.16
CA ASP A 48 20.10 -5.41 1.78
C ASP A 48 18.97 -4.81 0.95
N LEU A 49 18.45 -5.59 0.00
CA LEU A 49 17.33 -5.18 -0.83
C LEU A 49 16.09 -4.94 0.03
N ALA A 50 15.81 -5.83 0.98
CA ALA A 50 14.68 -5.69 1.89
C ALA A 50 14.82 -4.47 2.79
N ARG A 51 16.02 -4.21 3.30
CA ARG A 51 16.27 -3.05 4.17
C ARG A 51 15.92 -1.75 3.46
N LEU A 52 16.44 -1.57 2.24
CA LEU A 52 16.17 -0.36 1.45
C LEU A 52 14.72 -0.35 0.96
N GLY A 53 14.26 -1.45 0.36
CA GLY A 53 12.93 -1.54 -0.23
C GLY A 53 11.80 -1.39 0.77
N LEU A 54 11.91 -2.03 1.95
CA LEU A 54 10.90 -1.90 2.99
C LEU A 54 10.91 -0.52 3.62
N SER A 55 12.08 0.13 3.72
CA SER A 55 12.17 1.51 4.19
C SER A 55 11.44 2.45 3.23
N LEU A 56 11.67 2.30 1.92
CA LEU A 56 10.98 3.11 0.91
C LEU A 56 9.50 2.80 0.85
N ALA A 57 9.12 1.52 1.01
CA ALA A 57 7.72 1.12 1.09
C ALA A 57 7.03 1.76 2.30
N ALA A 58 7.70 1.83 3.44
CA ALA A 58 7.17 2.47 4.64
C ALA A 58 6.98 3.98 4.43
N VAL A 59 7.92 4.65 3.76
CA VAL A 59 7.77 6.06 3.40
C VAL A 59 6.57 6.25 2.48
N GLY A 60 6.45 5.40 1.46
CA GLY A 60 5.32 5.44 0.53
C GLY A 60 3.99 5.20 1.22
N PHE A 61 3.93 4.22 2.11
CA PHE A 61 2.72 3.94 2.90
C PHE A 61 2.35 5.13 3.79
N THR A 62 3.33 5.74 4.44
CA THR A 62 3.09 6.90 5.31
C THR A 62 2.51 8.06 4.50
N ALA A 63 3.09 8.35 3.34
CA ALA A 63 2.58 9.40 2.45
C ALA A 63 1.17 9.09 1.97
N ALA A 64 0.91 7.83 1.57
CA ALA A 64 -0.41 7.41 1.12
C ALA A 64 -1.44 7.46 2.24
N ALA A 65 -1.08 7.02 3.44
CA ALA A 65 -1.97 7.02 4.60
C ALA A 65 -2.30 8.44 5.05
N ALA A 66 -1.30 9.30 5.14
CA ALA A 66 -1.49 10.69 5.56
C ALA A 66 -2.39 11.45 4.56
N SER A 67 -2.09 11.34 3.27
CA SER A 67 -2.91 11.99 2.24
C SER A 67 -4.31 11.40 2.19
N GLY A 68 -4.44 10.08 2.33
CA GLY A 68 -5.73 9.40 2.37
C GLY A 68 -6.59 9.83 3.55
N LEU A 69 -6.00 9.98 4.74
CA LEU A 69 -6.72 10.47 5.92
C LEU A 69 -7.19 11.90 5.74
N LEU A 70 -6.38 12.76 5.14
CA LEU A 70 -6.79 14.15 4.86
C LEU A 70 -7.92 14.19 3.84
N MET A 71 -7.86 13.38 2.80
CA MET A 71 -8.95 13.26 1.83
C MET A 71 -10.22 12.73 2.47
N PHE A 72 -10.12 11.72 3.34
CA PHE A 72 -11.26 11.19 4.08
C PHE A 72 -11.91 12.28 4.94
N ALA A 73 -11.10 13.11 5.61
CA ALA A 73 -11.60 14.15 6.48
C ALA A 73 -12.40 15.23 5.74
N THR A 74 -12.23 15.35 4.42
CA THR A 74 -13.01 16.31 3.63
C THR A 74 -14.42 15.85 3.30
N GLN A 75 -14.67 14.53 3.29
CA GLN A 75 -15.99 13.97 2.93
C GLN A 75 -16.23 12.63 3.62
N PRO A 76 -16.20 12.59 4.96
CA PRO A 76 -16.27 11.32 5.68
C PRO A 76 -17.58 10.59 5.51
N ALA A 77 -18.71 11.31 5.46
CA ALA A 77 -20.03 10.69 5.32
C ALA A 77 -20.18 9.97 3.98
N ASP A 78 -19.73 10.62 2.89
CA ASP A 78 -19.81 10.05 1.55
C ASP A 78 -18.93 8.80 1.43
N LEU A 79 -17.72 8.84 1.99
CA LEU A 79 -16.81 7.70 1.93
C LEU A 79 -17.30 6.54 2.80
N LEU A 80 -17.85 6.80 3.97
CA LEU A 80 -18.41 5.76 4.83
C LEU A 80 -19.61 5.05 4.18
N ALA A 81 -20.36 5.75 3.33
CA ALA A 81 -21.45 5.18 2.56
C ALA A 81 -21.01 4.45 1.29
N ASN A 82 -19.75 4.59 0.90
CA ASN A 82 -19.21 4.03 -0.34
C ASN A 82 -18.76 2.58 -0.11
N ARG A 83 -19.31 1.64 -0.88
CA ARG A 83 -18.96 0.21 -0.75
C ARG A 83 -17.51 -0.07 -1.13
N ALA A 84 -16.99 0.61 -2.16
CA ALA A 84 -15.59 0.45 -2.56
C ALA A 84 -14.65 0.90 -1.44
N PHE A 85 -14.99 1.96 -0.73
CA PHE A 85 -14.22 2.42 0.42
C PHE A 85 -14.21 1.38 1.54
N THR A 86 -15.36 0.79 1.87
CA THR A 86 -15.45 -0.27 2.88
C THR A 86 -14.60 -1.47 2.49
N LEU A 87 -14.70 -1.91 1.23
CA LEU A 87 -13.90 -3.02 0.73
C LEU A 87 -12.40 -2.69 0.81
N LYS A 88 -12.02 -1.46 0.45
CA LYS A 88 -10.64 -1.01 0.54
C LYS A 88 -10.10 -1.11 1.98
N MET A 89 -10.90 -0.68 2.96
CA MET A 89 -10.50 -0.76 4.37
C MET A 89 -10.32 -2.21 4.82
N LEU A 90 -11.21 -3.10 4.42
CA LEU A 90 -11.09 -4.53 4.72
C LEU A 90 -9.84 -5.14 4.07
N LEU A 91 -9.55 -4.77 2.83
CA LEU A 91 -8.35 -5.23 2.14
C LEU A 91 -7.07 -4.67 2.77
N LEU A 92 -7.09 -3.44 3.26
CA LEU A 92 -5.96 -2.86 3.99
C LEU A 92 -5.68 -3.62 5.28
N PHE A 93 -6.74 -3.99 6.01
CA PHE A 93 -6.60 -4.81 7.21
C PHE A 93 -6.01 -6.18 6.86
N ALA A 94 -6.51 -6.81 5.81
CA ALA A 94 -6.00 -8.10 5.34
C ALA A 94 -4.54 -8.00 4.90
N ALA A 95 -4.17 -6.94 4.19
CA ALA A 95 -2.78 -6.73 3.75
C ALA A 95 -1.84 -6.53 4.95
N GLY A 96 -2.27 -5.75 5.95
CA GLY A 96 -1.50 -5.57 7.17
C GLY A 96 -1.32 -6.85 7.94
N SER A 97 -2.37 -7.66 8.05
CA SER A 97 -2.31 -8.97 8.72
C SER A 97 -1.37 -9.93 7.99
N ASN A 98 -1.45 -9.94 6.66
CA ASN A 98 -0.57 -10.76 5.82
C ASN A 98 0.90 -10.35 5.99
N ALA A 99 1.16 -9.04 6.01
CA ALA A 99 2.51 -8.52 6.21
C ALA A 99 3.05 -8.89 7.60
N ALA A 100 2.22 -8.79 8.64
CA ALA A 100 2.61 -9.18 10.00
C ALA A 100 2.96 -10.67 10.04
N PHE A 101 2.15 -11.52 9.45
CA PHE A 101 2.42 -12.96 9.37
C PHE A 101 3.74 -13.22 8.65
N PHE A 102 3.96 -12.56 7.51
CA PHE A 102 5.19 -12.72 6.71
C PHE A 102 6.43 -12.38 7.54
N HIS A 103 6.44 -11.23 8.21
CA HIS A 103 7.62 -10.78 8.96
C HIS A 103 7.80 -11.53 10.28
N LEU A 104 6.72 -11.84 10.99
CA LEU A 104 6.80 -12.59 12.25
C LEU A 104 7.31 -14.01 12.03
N ARG A 105 7.02 -14.59 10.88
CA ARG A 105 7.49 -15.91 10.48
C ARG A 105 8.97 -15.95 10.09
N GLY A 106 9.58 -14.79 9.84
CA GLY A 106 10.93 -14.72 9.29
C GLY A 106 11.01 -15.19 7.84
N SER A 107 9.99 -14.88 7.04
CA SER A 107 9.89 -15.37 5.65
C SER A 107 11.04 -14.89 4.77
N LEU A 108 11.60 -13.70 5.04
CA LEU A 108 12.75 -13.19 4.27
C LEU A 108 14.00 -14.05 4.48
N GLN A 109 14.15 -14.66 5.64
CA GLN A 109 15.25 -15.57 5.94
C GLN A 109 14.98 -16.97 5.41
N ARG A 110 13.72 -17.41 5.41
CA ARG A 110 13.33 -18.77 5.02
C ARG A 110 13.24 -18.96 3.51
N LEU A 111 12.69 -17.97 2.80
CA LEU A 111 12.50 -17.98 1.33
C LEU A 111 11.83 -19.28 0.82
N ASP A 112 10.92 -19.83 1.61
CA ASP A 112 10.24 -21.09 1.31
C ASP A 112 8.95 -20.84 0.50
N ALA A 113 8.18 -21.91 0.24
CA ALA A 113 6.94 -21.82 -0.51
C ALA A 113 5.90 -20.92 0.18
N THR A 114 5.88 -20.92 1.54
CA THR A 114 4.99 -20.05 2.29
C THR A 114 5.37 -18.59 2.13
N ALA A 115 6.67 -18.27 2.10
CA ALA A 115 7.14 -16.91 1.84
C ALA A 115 6.67 -16.42 0.46
N ARG A 116 6.81 -17.26 -0.56
CA ARG A 116 6.35 -16.93 -1.91
C ARG A 116 4.84 -16.76 -1.96
N GLY A 117 4.10 -17.66 -1.32
CA GLY A 117 2.64 -17.60 -1.27
C GLY A 117 2.13 -16.33 -0.60
N THR A 118 2.71 -15.95 0.54
CA THR A 118 2.32 -14.72 1.24
C THR A 118 2.68 -13.47 0.46
N MET A 119 3.80 -13.47 -0.29
CA MET A 119 4.15 -12.35 -1.18
C MET A 119 3.14 -12.21 -2.32
N MET A 120 2.71 -13.32 -2.93
CA MET A 120 1.67 -13.28 -3.97
C MET A 120 0.36 -12.74 -3.42
N VAL A 121 -0.06 -13.20 -2.24
CA VAL A 121 -1.26 -12.72 -1.57
C VAL A 121 -1.15 -11.22 -1.32
N SER A 122 0.02 -10.74 -0.85
CA SER A 122 0.27 -9.32 -0.62
C SER A 122 0.06 -8.51 -1.90
N THR A 123 0.65 -8.94 -3.00
CA THR A 123 0.52 -8.23 -4.27
C THR A 123 -0.93 -8.18 -4.74
N LEU A 124 -1.65 -9.31 -4.66
CA LEU A 124 -3.07 -9.36 -5.04
C LEU A 124 -3.91 -8.43 -4.16
N LEU A 125 -3.65 -8.41 -2.86
CA LEU A 125 -4.36 -7.52 -1.94
C LEU A 125 -4.10 -6.05 -2.28
N TRP A 126 -2.84 -5.68 -2.55
CA TRP A 126 -2.50 -4.29 -2.90
C TRP A 126 -3.07 -3.87 -4.25
N VAL A 127 -3.10 -4.77 -5.24
CA VAL A 127 -3.78 -4.48 -6.52
C VAL A 127 -5.27 -4.25 -6.29
N GLY A 128 -5.90 -5.08 -5.45
CA GLY A 128 -7.30 -4.89 -5.07
C GLY A 128 -7.54 -3.55 -4.38
N ILE A 129 -6.63 -3.15 -3.48
CA ILE A 129 -6.70 -1.85 -2.78
C ILE A 129 -6.64 -0.71 -3.79
N VAL A 130 -5.71 -0.76 -4.74
CA VAL A 130 -5.56 0.26 -5.78
C VAL A 130 -6.82 0.32 -6.66
N ALA A 131 -7.35 -0.84 -7.04
CA ALA A 131 -8.58 -0.91 -7.82
C ALA A 131 -9.77 -0.29 -7.07
N CYS A 132 -9.92 -0.60 -5.78
CA CYS A 132 -10.96 0.02 -4.96
C CYS A 132 -10.78 1.53 -4.84
N GLY A 133 -9.54 1.99 -4.73
CA GLY A 133 -9.23 3.42 -4.70
C GLY A 133 -9.71 4.13 -5.97
N ARG A 134 -9.52 3.50 -7.12
CA ARG A 134 -10.01 4.05 -8.39
C ARG A 134 -11.55 4.04 -8.43
N TRP A 135 -12.18 2.98 -7.92
CA TRP A 135 -13.64 2.88 -7.90
C TRP A 135 -14.28 3.90 -6.95
N ILE A 136 -13.61 4.27 -5.86
CA ILE A 136 -14.11 5.30 -4.94
C ILE A 136 -14.33 6.63 -5.68
N ALA A 137 -13.48 6.94 -6.66
CA ALA A 137 -13.55 8.18 -7.41
C ALA A 137 -14.79 8.29 -8.31
N TYR A 138 -15.52 7.20 -8.51
CA TYR A 138 -16.76 7.15 -9.29
C TYR A 138 -17.97 6.74 -8.43
#